data_f3026451792a960724fd6f1f98c3fa08
#
_entry.id   f3026451792a960724fd6f1f98c3fa08
#
_cell.length_a   1.000
_cell.length_b   1.000
_cell.length_c   1.000
_cell.angle_alpha   90.00
_cell.angle_beta   90.00
_cell.angle_gamma   90.00
#
_symmetry.space_group_name_H-M   'P 1'
#
loop_
_entity.id
_entity.type
_entity.pdbx_description
1 polymer ?
#
loop_
_entity_poly.entity_id
_entity_poly.type
_entity_poly.pdbx_seq_one_letter_code
_entity_poly.pdbx_strand_id
1 'polypeptide(L)'
;MKIEQIYTGCLAQGAYYIVSENEAVIIDPLRETQPYLARLEKDQVKLKYIFETHFHADFVSGHVDLSKKTGAEIVFGPTANPEFEAIIAKGNQIFEIGKIKIKVLHTPGHTMESSTFLLIDEEGKETAIFSGDTLFLGDVGRPDLAQKSAHMTQEELAGLLYESLQSKIMPLADDIIVYPAHGAGSACGKNMQKETVDSLGNQKKTNYALNQPNKESFVREVLDGLLPPPKYFGMNVAMNKGGISSFDEVMKHGNKPLSPDNVEELVEHAGALILDTRNAEDFHKGFIPNSINIGLKGDFAPWVGAMIVDVKQPIVLVADLGTEEEVITRLSRVGFDEVLGFLEGGFDSWKNSEKEIDTVNRISPEEFQKQYNENSIVFDVRKESEYEAEHVNEAFERPLSNINEWANLIDKNEHFFLHCAGGYRSMIAASILNSRGIRNFSEIEGGFNKIKETTVPKSTFMCQSKILK
;
A
#
# COMPACT_ATOMS: atom_id res chain seq x y z
N MET A 1 -4.98 2.02 -31.83
CA MET A 1 -5.15 1.96 -30.35
C MET A 1 -3.81 1.74 -29.64
N LYS A 2 -3.58 2.39 -28.48
CA LYS A 2 -2.41 2.20 -27.59
C LYS A 2 -2.93 1.91 -26.19
N ILE A 3 -2.34 0.93 -25.50
CA ILE A 3 -2.56 0.66 -24.07
C ILE A 3 -1.21 0.73 -23.38
N GLU A 4 -1.10 1.49 -22.30
CA GLU A 4 0.10 1.61 -21.47
C GLU A 4 -0.28 1.36 -20.01
N GLN A 5 0.34 0.37 -19.39
CA GLN A 5 0.28 0.16 -17.96
C GLN A 5 1.29 1.07 -17.26
N ILE A 6 0.83 1.86 -16.30
CA ILE A 6 1.66 2.71 -15.44
C ILE A 6 1.72 2.02 -14.09
N TYR A 7 2.76 1.20 -13.87
CA TYR A 7 2.88 0.39 -12.68
C TYR A 7 3.71 1.08 -11.61
N THR A 8 3.17 1.16 -10.39
CA THR A 8 3.81 1.78 -9.23
C THR A 8 4.19 0.71 -8.21
N GLY A 9 5.46 0.29 -8.24
CA GLY A 9 5.96 -0.85 -7.46
C GLY A 9 5.80 -0.73 -5.94
N CYS A 10 5.92 0.48 -5.36
CA CYS A 10 5.80 0.66 -3.90
C CYS A 10 4.36 0.48 -3.35
N LEU A 11 3.35 0.48 -4.22
CA LEU A 11 1.95 0.17 -3.91
C LEU A 11 1.48 -1.09 -4.62
N ALA A 12 2.35 -1.68 -5.46
CA ALA A 12 1.98 -2.77 -6.38
C ALA A 12 0.72 -2.44 -7.19
N GLN A 13 0.54 -1.16 -7.60
CA GLN A 13 -0.66 -0.64 -8.24
C GLN A 13 -0.44 -0.38 -9.73
N GLY A 14 -1.40 -0.75 -10.56
CA GLY A 14 -1.46 -0.50 -11.99
C GLY A 14 -2.54 0.50 -12.38
N ALA A 15 -2.14 1.68 -12.87
CA ALA A 15 -3.01 2.58 -13.61
C ALA A 15 -2.88 2.32 -15.11
N TYR A 16 -3.89 2.68 -15.89
CA TYR A 16 -3.89 2.40 -17.33
C TYR A 16 -4.20 3.65 -18.13
N TYR A 17 -3.38 3.89 -19.15
CA TYR A 17 -3.54 4.95 -20.13
C TYR A 17 -3.84 4.35 -21.48
N ILE A 18 -5.00 4.67 -22.05
CA ILE A 18 -5.50 4.11 -23.31
C ILE A 18 -5.78 5.24 -24.29
N VAL A 19 -5.29 5.10 -25.52
CA VAL A 19 -5.44 6.10 -26.58
C VAL A 19 -6.06 5.46 -27.82
N SER A 20 -7.05 6.14 -28.39
CA SER A 20 -7.59 5.86 -29.72
C SER A 20 -7.85 7.17 -30.45
N GLU A 21 -7.24 7.32 -31.62
CA GLU A 21 -7.25 8.56 -32.39
C GLU A 21 -6.80 9.78 -31.55
N ASN A 22 -7.64 10.79 -31.36
CA ASN A 22 -7.34 12.01 -30.64
C ASN A 22 -7.88 12.00 -29.18
N GLU A 23 -8.40 10.87 -28.72
CA GLU A 23 -9.00 10.74 -27.40
C GLU A 23 -8.24 9.74 -26.55
N ALA A 24 -8.16 10.02 -25.26
CA ALA A 24 -7.57 9.15 -24.26
C ALA A 24 -8.51 8.91 -23.09
N VAL A 25 -8.28 7.83 -22.40
CA VAL A 25 -8.85 7.55 -21.08
C VAL A 25 -7.76 7.10 -20.11
N ILE A 26 -7.98 7.33 -18.82
CA ILE A 26 -7.15 6.85 -17.74
C ILE A 26 -8.03 6.02 -16.82
N ILE A 27 -7.49 4.88 -16.35
CA ILE A 27 -8.18 4.00 -15.40
C ILE A 27 -7.34 3.95 -14.12
N ASP A 28 -7.98 4.16 -12.96
CA ASP A 28 -7.41 4.09 -11.61
C ASP A 28 -6.12 4.94 -11.44
N PRO A 29 -6.15 6.25 -11.73
CA PRO A 29 -4.97 7.09 -11.61
C PRO A 29 -4.52 7.28 -10.16
N LEU A 30 -3.20 7.29 -9.92
CA LEU A 30 -2.63 7.72 -8.65
C LEU A 30 -2.82 9.23 -8.39
N ARG A 31 -2.55 9.63 -7.15
CA ARG A 31 -2.73 10.98 -6.64
C ARG A 31 -2.07 12.08 -7.49
N GLU A 32 -0.83 11.88 -7.89
CA GLU A 32 -0.09 12.81 -8.71
C GLU A 32 -0.55 12.80 -10.16
N THR A 33 -0.89 13.97 -10.69
CA THR A 33 -1.46 14.11 -12.04
C THR A 33 -0.43 14.28 -13.14
N GLN A 34 0.76 14.77 -12.80
CA GLN A 34 1.80 15.15 -13.78
C GLN A 34 2.22 14.00 -14.73
N PRO A 35 2.39 12.74 -14.27
CA PRO A 35 2.73 11.63 -15.17
C PRO A 35 1.69 11.38 -16.26
N TYR A 36 0.42 11.65 -15.99
CA TYR A 36 -0.68 11.49 -16.94
C TYR A 36 -0.76 12.69 -17.89
N LEU A 37 -0.65 13.91 -17.37
CA LEU A 37 -0.65 15.13 -18.18
C LEU A 37 0.49 15.14 -19.20
N ALA A 38 1.69 14.71 -18.81
CA ALA A 38 2.84 14.61 -19.71
C ALA A 38 2.60 13.59 -20.85
N ARG A 39 1.85 12.52 -20.62
CA ARG A 39 1.47 11.56 -21.67
C ARG A 39 0.47 12.15 -22.65
N LEU A 40 -0.55 12.83 -22.13
CA LEU A 40 -1.54 13.53 -22.97
C LEU A 40 -0.87 14.56 -23.88
N GLU A 41 0.04 15.35 -23.34
CA GLU A 41 0.82 16.33 -24.09
C GLU A 41 1.71 15.68 -25.15
N LYS A 42 2.48 14.64 -24.77
CA LYS A 42 3.35 13.90 -25.67
C LYS A 42 2.59 13.28 -26.85
N ASP A 43 1.46 12.65 -26.58
CA ASP A 43 0.64 11.97 -27.59
C ASP A 43 -0.31 12.95 -28.31
N GLN A 44 -0.40 14.22 -27.88
CA GLN A 44 -1.27 15.28 -28.42
C GLN A 44 -2.76 14.86 -28.48
N VAL A 45 -3.24 14.24 -27.42
CA VAL A 45 -4.62 13.74 -27.31
C VAL A 45 -5.36 14.41 -26.17
N LYS A 46 -6.69 14.43 -26.25
CA LYS A 46 -7.56 14.93 -25.19
C LYS A 46 -7.98 13.80 -24.25
N LEU A 47 -7.85 13.99 -22.96
CA LEU A 47 -8.44 13.10 -21.97
C LEU A 47 -9.96 13.29 -22.00
N LYS A 48 -10.69 12.20 -22.26
CA LYS A 48 -12.15 12.20 -22.36
C LYS A 48 -12.81 11.72 -21.08
N TYR A 49 -12.34 10.59 -20.57
CA TYR A 49 -12.85 9.97 -19.35
C TYR A 49 -11.73 9.54 -18.41
N ILE A 50 -12.05 9.57 -17.11
CA ILE A 50 -11.27 8.99 -16.03
C ILE A 50 -12.17 7.91 -15.42
N PHE A 51 -11.78 6.65 -15.56
CA PHE A 51 -12.52 5.53 -15.01
C PHE A 51 -11.94 5.12 -13.67
N GLU A 52 -12.79 4.91 -12.69
CA GLU A 52 -12.46 4.30 -11.41
C GLU A 52 -13.15 2.95 -11.31
N THR A 53 -12.37 1.88 -11.08
CA THR A 53 -12.94 0.54 -10.92
C THR A 53 -13.75 0.41 -9.64
N HIS A 54 -13.34 1.12 -8.59
CA HIS A 54 -13.99 1.20 -7.28
C HIS A 54 -13.41 2.37 -6.46
N PHE A 55 -13.92 2.62 -5.26
CA PHE A 55 -13.25 3.51 -4.30
C PHE A 55 -12.09 2.77 -3.65
N HIS A 56 -10.88 3.07 -4.08
CA HIS A 56 -9.65 2.44 -3.58
C HIS A 56 -9.45 2.66 -2.10
N ALA A 57 -9.02 1.61 -1.40
CA ALA A 57 -8.75 1.67 0.03
C ALA A 57 -7.26 1.87 0.33
N ASP A 58 -6.39 1.37 -0.50
CA ASP A 58 -4.94 1.34 -0.28
C ASP A 58 -4.22 2.60 -0.79
N PHE A 59 -4.86 3.39 -1.65
CA PHE A 59 -4.34 4.68 -2.09
C PHE A 59 -5.43 5.72 -2.34
N VAL A 60 -5.01 6.98 -2.40
CA VAL A 60 -5.86 8.11 -2.78
C VAL A 60 -5.67 8.38 -4.27
N SER A 61 -6.77 8.34 -5.02
CA SER A 61 -6.76 8.55 -6.47
C SER A 61 -6.67 10.04 -6.86
N GLY A 62 -6.09 10.30 -8.03
CA GLY A 62 -5.98 11.62 -8.64
C GLY A 62 -7.16 12.02 -9.55
N HIS A 63 -8.24 11.25 -9.58
CA HIS A 63 -9.35 11.43 -10.52
C HIS A 63 -9.97 12.85 -10.48
N VAL A 64 -10.18 13.41 -9.28
CA VAL A 64 -10.74 14.76 -9.13
C VAL A 64 -9.80 15.83 -9.68
N ASP A 65 -8.50 15.73 -9.38
CA ASP A 65 -7.50 16.69 -9.85
C ASP A 65 -7.30 16.60 -11.37
N LEU A 66 -7.27 15.39 -11.92
CA LEU A 66 -7.21 15.19 -13.37
C LEU A 66 -8.45 15.76 -14.06
N SER A 67 -9.64 15.51 -13.52
CA SER A 67 -10.88 16.07 -14.05
C SER A 67 -10.84 17.60 -14.07
N LYS A 68 -10.45 18.23 -12.96
CA LYS A 68 -10.31 19.69 -12.87
C LYS A 68 -9.32 20.27 -13.88
N LYS A 69 -8.18 19.59 -14.07
CA LYS A 69 -7.09 20.08 -14.96
C LYS A 69 -7.38 19.85 -16.44
N THR A 70 -8.15 18.82 -16.79
CA THR A 70 -8.35 18.40 -18.19
C THR A 70 -9.79 18.62 -18.71
N GLY A 71 -10.76 18.77 -17.81
CA GLY A 71 -12.18 18.78 -18.14
C GLY A 71 -12.75 17.40 -18.47
N ALA A 72 -12.01 16.32 -18.19
CA ALA A 72 -12.47 14.94 -18.40
C ALA A 72 -13.55 14.56 -17.37
N GLU A 73 -14.54 13.79 -17.81
CA GLU A 73 -15.58 13.29 -16.92
C GLU A 73 -15.09 12.06 -16.15
N ILE A 74 -15.39 12.01 -14.84
CA ILE A 74 -15.10 10.87 -13.99
C ILE A 74 -16.23 9.85 -14.13
N VAL A 75 -15.89 8.57 -14.28
CA VAL A 75 -16.86 7.48 -14.46
C VAL A 75 -16.63 6.41 -13.39
N PHE A 76 -17.66 6.13 -12.62
CA PHE A 76 -17.74 4.99 -11.71
C PHE A 76 -18.74 3.96 -12.17
N GLY A 77 -18.65 2.76 -11.65
CA GLY A 77 -19.63 1.70 -11.85
C GLY A 77 -20.95 1.94 -11.13
N PRO A 78 -21.94 1.03 -11.33
CA PRO A 78 -23.24 1.10 -10.66
C PRO A 78 -23.06 1.10 -9.14
N THR A 79 -24.01 1.73 -8.43
CA THR A 79 -24.08 1.86 -6.97
C THR A 79 -23.02 2.78 -6.33
N ALA A 80 -22.04 3.28 -7.08
CA ALA A 80 -21.12 4.30 -6.56
C ALA A 80 -21.89 5.55 -6.12
N ASN A 81 -21.42 6.16 -5.04
CA ASN A 81 -22.03 7.38 -4.51
C ASN A 81 -20.94 8.37 -4.09
N PRO A 82 -20.21 8.97 -5.06
CA PRO A 82 -19.22 10.03 -4.77
C PRO A 82 -19.92 11.32 -4.34
N GLU A 83 -19.20 12.15 -3.57
CA GLU A 83 -19.66 13.47 -3.12
C GLU A 83 -19.29 14.60 -4.10
N PHE A 84 -18.78 14.25 -5.26
CA PHE A 84 -18.43 15.14 -6.38
C PHE A 84 -19.15 14.70 -7.67
N GLU A 85 -19.11 15.54 -8.69
CA GLU A 85 -19.75 15.25 -9.98
C GLU A 85 -19.02 14.11 -10.69
N ALA A 86 -19.79 13.05 -11.01
CA ALA A 86 -19.30 11.88 -11.75
C ALA A 86 -20.46 11.20 -12.52
N ILE A 87 -20.12 10.50 -13.58
CA ILE A 87 -21.04 9.61 -14.28
C ILE A 87 -21.11 8.29 -13.50
N ILE A 88 -22.28 7.95 -13.01
CA ILE A 88 -22.57 6.63 -12.44
C ILE A 88 -23.10 5.74 -13.56
N ALA A 89 -22.22 4.92 -14.10
CA ALA A 89 -22.54 4.08 -15.24
C ALA A 89 -23.54 2.98 -14.87
N LYS A 90 -24.37 2.61 -15.84
CA LYS A 90 -25.22 1.41 -15.72
C LYS A 90 -24.44 0.17 -16.11
N GLY A 91 -24.82 -0.97 -15.56
CA GLY A 91 -24.26 -2.26 -16.01
C GLY A 91 -24.47 -2.45 -17.53
N ASN A 92 -23.41 -2.84 -18.23
CA ASN A 92 -23.31 -2.96 -19.68
C ASN A 92 -23.36 -1.61 -20.46
N GLN A 93 -23.27 -0.47 -19.79
CA GLN A 93 -23.13 0.81 -20.49
C GLN A 93 -21.82 0.84 -21.28
N ILE A 94 -21.87 1.43 -22.48
CA ILE A 94 -20.74 1.54 -23.39
C ILE A 94 -20.32 3.02 -23.50
N PHE A 95 -19.03 3.26 -23.40
CA PHE A 95 -18.37 4.55 -23.62
C PHE A 95 -17.51 4.45 -24.87
N GLU A 96 -17.65 5.42 -25.77
CA GLU A 96 -16.89 5.48 -27.04
C GLU A 96 -15.69 6.42 -26.86
N ILE A 97 -14.49 5.96 -27.28
CA ILE A 97 -13.22 6.66 -27.22
C ILE A 97 -12.54 6.52 -28.60
N GLY A 98 -12.57 7.57 -29.40
CA GLY A 98 -12.15 7.45 -30.79
C GLY A 98 -12.90 6.33 -31.52
N LYS A 99 -12.19 5.27 -31.91
CA LYS A 99 -12.78 4.08 -32.57
C LYS A 99 -12.96 2.88 -31.65
N ILE A 100 -12.49 2.94 -30.41
CA ILE A 100 -12.64 1.87 -29.43
C ILE A 100 -13.83 2.12 -28.52
N LYS A 101 -14.24 1.08 -27.80
CA LYS A 101 -15.32 1.16 -26.81
C LYS A 101 -14.91 0.52 -25.51
N ILE A 102 -15.36 1.09 -24.39
CA ILE A 102 -15.26 0.50 -23.06
C ILE A 102 -16.65 0.18 -22.56
N LYS A 103 -16.90 -1.09 -22.26
CA LYS A 103 -18.15 -1.59 -21.68
C LYS A 103 -17.99 -1.85 -20.19
N VAL A 104 -18.90 -1.33 -19.39
CA VAL A 104 -18.89 -1.49 -17.94
C VAL A 104 -19.51 -2.83 -17.55
N LEU A 105 -18.74 -3.71 -16.96
CA LEU A 105 -19.23 -4.93 -16.32
C LEU A 105 -19.32 -4.67 -14.82
N HIS A 106 -20.54 -4.63 -14.27
CA HIS A 106 -20.73 -4.51 -12.83
C HIS A 106 -20.34 -5.82 -12.15
N THR A 107 -19.32 -5.78 -11.28
CA THR A 107 -18.70 -6.95 -10.65
C THR A 107 -18.56 -6.75 -9.13
N PRO A 108 -19.70 -6.60 -8.40
CA PRO A 108 -19.68 -6.39 -6.95
C PRO A 108 -19.10 -7.59 -6.19
N GLY A 109 -18.57 -7.32 -4.99
CA GLY A 109 -18.06 -8.34 -4.07
C GLY A 109 -16.81 -7.91 -3.33
N HIS A 110 -15.81 -7.35 -4.01
CA HIS A 110 -14.72 -6.63 -3.33
C HIS A 110 -15.29 -5.33 -2.71
N THR A 111 -15.94 -4.50 -3.52
CA THR A 111 -16.85 -3.44 -3.08
C THR A 111 -18.18 -3.56 -3.82
N MET A 112 -19.20 -2.79 -3.41
CA MET A 112 -20.52 -2.87 -4.04
C MET A 112 -20.55 -2.20 -5.42
N GLU A 113 -19.76 -1.15 -5.63
CA GLU A 113 -19.60 -0.42 -6.90
C GLU A 113 -18.53 -1.01 -7.81
N SER A 114 -17.79 -2.01 -7.37
CA SER A 114 -16.72 -2.63 -8.17
C SER A 114 -17.17 -2.95 -9.59
N SER A 115 -16.35 -2.56 -10.53
CA SER A 115 -16.61 -2.75 -11.96
C SER A 115 -15.34 -3.16 -12.69
N THR A 116 -15.53 -4.06 -13.65
CA THR A 116 -14.52 -4.43 -14.63
C THR A 116 -14.82 -3.71 -15.94
N PHE A 117 -13.82 -3.10 -16.55
CA PHE A 117 -13.97 -2.40 -17.83
C PHE A 117 -13.49 -3.27 -18.97
N LEU A 118 -14.41 -3.66 -19.87
CA LEU A 118 -14.13 -4.50 -21.02
C LEU A 118 -13.85 -3.62 -22.24
N LEU A 119 -12.65 -3.77 -22.80
CA LEU A 119 -12.21 -3.05 -23.99
C LEU A 119 -12.62 -3.79 -25.25
N ILE A 120 -13.26 -3.05 -26.15
CA ILE A 120 -13.65 -3.48 -27.49
C ILE A 120 -12.85 -2.65 -28.48
N ASP A 121 -12.08 -3.31 -29.35
CA ASP A 121 -11.21 -2.66 -30.32
C ASP A 121 -11.98 -2.04 -31.52
N GLU A 122 -11.22 -1.54 -32.47
CA GLU A 122 -11.76 -0.84 -33.69
C GLU A 122 -12.53 -1.78 -34.61
N GLU A 123 -12.24 -3.09 -34.56
CA GLU A 123 -12.95 -4.14 -35.32
C GLU A 123 -14.18 -4.68 -34.58
N GLY A 124 -14.42 -4.20 -33.35
CA GLY A 124 -15.53 -4.67 -32.52
C GLY A 124 -15.23 -5.95 -31.73
N LYS A 125 -13.95 -6.36 -31.65
CA LYS A 125 -13.51 -7.52 -30.88
C LYS A 125 -13.24 -7.13 -29.41
N GLU A 126 -13.74 -7.93 -28.48
CA GLU A 126 -13.38 -7.85 -27.06
C GLU A 126 -11.92 -8.33 -26.88
N THR A 127 -11.02 -7.46 -26.39
CA THR A 127 -9.57 -7.71 -26.40
C THR A 127 -8.92 -7.69 -25.01
N ALA A 128 -9.46 -6.91 -24.08
CA ALA A 128 -8.87 -6.78 -22.75
C ALA A 128 -9.92 -6.46 -21.69
N ILE A 129 -9.61 -6.79 -20.43
CA ILE A 129 -10.36 -6.33 -19.27
C ILE A 129 -9.43 -5.60 -18.30
N PHE A 130 -9.90 -4.48 -17.76
CA PHE A 130 -9.32 -3.77 -16.62
C PHE A 130 -10.16 -4.17 -15.41
N SER A 131 -9.68 -5.18 -14.70
CA SER A 131 -10.49 -5.92 -13.73
C SER A 131 -10.58 -5.26 -12.36
N GLY A 132 -9.84 -4.19 -12.13
CA GLY A 132 -9.76 -3.62 -10.78
C GLY A 132 -9.34 -4.69 -9.77
N ASP A 133 -10.04 -4.70 -8.64
CA ASP A 133 -9.87 -5.69 -7.58
C ASP A 133 -10.89 -6.84 -7.68
N THR A 134 -11.58 -6.97 -8.81
CA THR A 134 -12.44 -8.15 -9.06
C THR A 134 -11.62 -9.40 -9.34
N LEU A 135 -10.59 -9.28 -10.16
CA LEU A 135 -9.71 -10.39 -10.54
C LEU A 135 -8.26 -9.90 -10.61
N PHE A 136 -7.39 -10.54 -9.84
CA PHE A 136 -5.94 -10.41 -9.92
C PHE A 136 -5.33 -11.60 -10.68
N LEU A 137 -4.04 -11.52 -10.98
CA LEU A 137 -3.33 -12.66 -11.51
C LEU A 137 -2.99 -13.63 -10.36
N GLY A 138 -3.57 -14.82 -10.43
CA GLY A 138 -3.46 -15.88 -9.42
C GLY A 138 -4.36 -15.72 -8.20
N ASP A 139 -5.12 -14.60 -8.08
CA ASP A 139 -5.94 -14.28 -6.90
C ASP A 139 -7.20 -13.47 -7.29
N VAL A 140 -7.97 -13.07 -6.29
CA VAL A 140 -9.10 -12.14 -6.38
C VAL A 140 -9.03 -11.12 -5.26
N GLY A 141 -9.69 -9.98 -5.40
CA GLY A 141 -9.78 -8.97 -4.34
C GLY A 141 -10.47 -9.50 -3.09
N ARG A 142 -9.96 -9.08 -1.93
CA ARG A 142 -10.51 -9.47 -0.62
C ARG A 142 -11.92 -8.90 -0.43
N PRO A 143 -12.90 -9.71 -0.01
CA PRO A 143 -14.30 -9.28 0.07
C PRO A 143 -14.68 -8.66 1.43
N ASP A 144 -13.76 -8.54 2.38
CA ASP A 144 -14.07 -8.11 3.75
C ASP A 144 -14.02 -6.58 3.96
N LEU A 145 -13.59 -5.79 2.97
CA LEU A 145 -13.42 -4.34 3.13
C LEU A 145 -14.75 -3.58 3.18
N ALA A 146 -15.75 -4.02 2.41
CA ALA A 146 -17.00 -3.30 2.26
C ALA A 146 -18.08 -3.67 3.28
N GLN A 147 -17.81 -4.53 4.28
CA GLN A 147 -18.81 -5.07 5.22
C GLN A 147 -19.67 -3.97 5.89
N LYS A 148 -19.03 -2.92 6.40
CA LYS A 148 -19.75 -1.82 7.08
C LYS A 148 -20.56 -0.97 6.12
N SER A 149 -20.02 -0.63 4.95
CA SER A 149 -20.67 0.22 3.96
C SER A 149 -21.81 -0.50 3.23
N ALA A 150 -21.66 -1.80 3.01
CA ALA A 150 -22.67 -2.64 2.36
C ALA A 150 -23.71 -3.19 3.33
N HIS A 151 -23.50 -3.12 4.65
CA HIS A 151 -24.30 -3.82 5.67
C HIS A 151 -24.42 -5.33 5.41
N MET A 152 -23.31 -5.95 4.96
CA MET A 152 -23.19 -7.36 4.60
C MET A 152 -22.05 -8.01 5.34
N THR A 153 -22.12 -9.35 5.49
CA THR A 153 -20.99 -10.12 6.01
C THR A 153 -19.93 -10.33 4.92
N GLN A 154 -18.73 -10.69 5.33
CA GLN A 154 -17.67 -11.03 4.38
C GLN A 154 -18.02 -12.26 3.52
N GLU A 155 -18.79 -13.22 4.05
CA GLU A 155 -19.28 -14.41 3.34
C GLU A 155 -20.29 -14.03 2.26
N GLU A 156 -21.18 -13.08 2.54
CA GLU A 156 -22.14 -12.56 1.57
C GLU A 156 -21.43 -11.80 0.45
N LEU A 157 -20.44 -10.96 0.80
CA LEU A 157 -19.62 -10.24 -0.20
C LEU A 157 -18.77 -11.19 -1.04
N ALA A 158 -18.14 -12.20 -0.44
CA ALA A 158 -17.42 -13.25 -1.18
C ALA A 158 -18.35 -14.02 -2.12
N GLY A 159 -19.60 -14.26 -1.67
CA GLY A 159 -20.62 -14.86 -2.52
C GLY A 159 -21.01 -14.01 -3.72
N LEU A 160 -21.11 -12.68 -3.57
CA LEU A 160 -21.33 -11.76 -4.69
C LEU A 160 -20.13 -11.72 -5.66
N LEU A 161 -18.90 -11.74 -5.12
CA LEU A 161 -17.70 -11.81 -5.93
C LEU A 161 -17.67 -13.09 -6.79
N TYR A 162 -18.02 -14.23 -6.21
CA TYR A 162 -18.17 -15.48 -6.97
C TYR A 162 -19.18 -15.33 -8.12
N GLU A 163 -20.37 -14.79 -7.84
CA GLU A 163 -21.41 -14.58 -8.86
C GLU A 163 -20.94 -13.63 -9.97
N SER A 164 -20.22 -12.57 -9.60
CA SER A 164 -19.62 -11.61 -10.53
C SER A 164 -18.61 -12.30 -11.45
N LEU A 165 -17.70 -13.09 -10.89
CA LEU A 165 -16.70 -13.85 -11.65
C LEU A 165 -17.37 -14.86 -12.58
N GLN A 166 -18.32 -15.66 -12.10
CA GLN A 166 -18.97 -16.70 -12.88
C GLN A 166 -19.87 -16.13 -14.01
N SER A 167 -20.57 -15.02 -13.77
CA SER A 167 -21.53 -14.48 -14.73
C SER A 167 -20.94 -13.42 -15.69
N LYS A 168 -19.83 -12.76 -15.33
CA LYS A 168 -19.28 -11.63 -16.09
C LYS A 168 -17.87 -11.91 -16.63
N ILE A 169 -17.04 -12.64 -15.93
CA ILE A 169 -15.63 -12.84 -16.28
C ILE A 169 -15.43 -14.19 -16.96
N MET A 170 -15.91 -15.28 -16.36
CA MET A 170 -15.73 -16.64 -16.91
C MET A 170 -16.30 -16.86 -18.32
N PRO A 171 -17.41 -16.20 -18.74
CA PRO A 171 -17.93 -16.34 -20.09
C PRO A 171 -17.10 -15.65 -21.18
N LEU A 172 -16.18 -14.73 -20.83
CA LEU A 172 -15.33 -14.01 -21.77
C LEU A 172 -14.34 -14.95 -22.45
N ALA A 173 -13.86 -14.57 -23.65
CA ALA A 173 -12.93 -15.40 -24.43
C ALA A 173 -11.55 -15.53 -23.75
N ASP A 174 -10.89 -16.66 -24.00
CA ASP A 174 -9.62 -17.00 -23.36
C ASP A 174 -8.44 -16.14 -23.81
N ASP A 175 -8.51 -15.51 -24.97
CA ASP A 175 -7.48 -14.64 -25.54
C ASP A 175 -7.58 -13.20 -25.02
N ILE A 176 -8.57 -12.86 -24.19
CA ILE A 176 -8.69 -11.57 -23.53
C ILE A 176 -7.54 -11.38 -22.55
N ILE A 177 -6.93 -10.19 -22.59
CA ILE A 177 -5.86 -9.80 -21.68
C ILE A 177 -6.44 -9.24 -20.39
N VAL A 178 -5.94 -9.70 -19.25
CA VAL A 178 -6.30 -9.22 -17.90
C VAL A 178 -5.30 -8.17 -17.43
N TYR A 179 -5.80 -7.00 -17.13
CA TYR A 179 -5.09 -5.85 -16.54
C TYR A 179 -5.67 -5.57 -15.14
N PRO A 180 -5.08 -6.11 -14.06
CA PRO A 180 -5.60 -5.93 -12.69
C PRO A 180 -5.15 -4.59 -12.10
N ALA A 181 -5.87 -4.10 -11.07
CA ALA A 181 -5.42 -2.90 -10.35
C ALA A 181 -4.18 -3.16 -9.49
N HIS A 182 -3.95 -4.40 -9.04
CA HIS A 182 -2.82 -4.71 -8.19
C HIS A 182 -2.06 -5.97 -8.62
N GLY A 183 -0.77 -6.01 -8.21
CA GLY A 183 0.13 -7.13 -8.34
C GLY A 183 0.65 -7.62 -6.99
N ALA A 184 1.64 -8.53 -7.03
CA ALA A 184 2.24 -9.11 -5.83
C ALA A 184 2.79 -8.04 -4.86
N GLY A 185 2.37 -8.14 -3.60
CA GLY A 185 2.77 -7.21 -2.53
C GLY A 185 1.67 -6.29 -2.03
N SER A 186 0.57 -6.12 -2.78
CA SER A 186 -0.59 -5.35 -2.30
C SER A 186 -1.32 -6.09 -1.16
N ALA A 187 -1.87 -5.30 -0.22
CA ALA A 187 -2.70 -5.81 0.86
C ALA A 187 -4.15 -6.15 0.42
N CYS A 188 -4.49 -5.90 -0.85
CA CYS A 188 -5.82 -6.17 -1.41
C CYS A 188 -6.04 -7.64 -1.80
N GLY A 189 -4.98 -8.46 -1.82
CA GLY A 189 -5.03 -9.91 -2.07
C GLY A 189 -4.01 -10.68 -1.25
N LYS A 190 -3.99 -12.02 -1.38
CA LYS A 190 -3.11 -12.90 -0.56
C LYS A 190 -2.09 -13.69 -1.37
N ASN A 191 -2.42 -14.07 -2.60
CA ASN A 191 -1.62 -15.00 -3.42
C ASN A 191 -1.35 -14.50 -4.85
N MET A 192 -1.20 -13.19 -5.03
CA MET A 192 -0.97 -12.60 -6.34
C MET A 192 0.35 -13.03 -6.97
N GLN A 193 0.31 -13.29 -8.27
CA GLN A 193 1.49 -13.59 -9.09
C GLN A 193 2.36 -12.34 -9.29
N LYS A 194 3.62 -12.56 -9.69
CA LYS A 194 4.58 -11.46 -9.92
C LYS A 194 4.34 -10.73 -11.26
N GLU A 195 3.74 -11.40 -12.20
CA GLU A 195 3.33 -10.83 -13.49
C GLU A 195 2.31 -9.74 -13.25
N THR A 196 2.30 -8.74 -14.13
CA THR A 196 1.33 -7.62 -14.06
C THR A 196 0.28 -7.67 -15.17
N VAL A 197 0.43 -8.62 -16.11
CA VAL A 197 -0.47 -8.84 -17.25
C VAL A 197 -0.48 -10.32 -17.61
N ASP A 198 -1.65 -10.89 -17.91
CA ASP A 198 -1.77 -12.26 -18.38
C ASP A 198 -3.06 -12.46 -19.22
N SER A 199 -3.19 -13.59 -19.89
CA SER A 199 -4.43 -13.96 -20.57
C SER A 199 -5.48 -14.51 -19.62
N LEU A 200 -6.75 -14.24 -19.88
CA LEU A 200 -7.85 -14.79 -19.09
C LEU A 200 -7.87 -16.31 -19.15
N GLY A 201 -7.54 -16.90 -20.30
CA GLY A 201 -7.46 -18.35 -20.48
C GLY A 201 -6.41 -19.01 -19.59
N ASN A 202 -5.27 -18.33 -19.33
CA ASN A 202 -4.31 -18.82 -18.36
C ASN A 202 -4.83 -18.67 -16.92
N GLN A 203 -5.47 -17.54 -16.58
CA GLN A 203 -6.07 -17.35 -15.27
C GLN A 203 -7.19 -18.35 -14.97
N LYS A 204 -8.03 -18.70 -15.94
CA LYS A 204 -9.03 -19.78 -15.81
C LYS A 204 -8.41 -21.13 -15.45
N LYS A 205 -7.14 -21.36 -15.79
CA LYS A 205 -6.44 -22.64 -15.52
C LYS A 205 -5.64 -22.60 -14.21
N THR A 206 -5.05 -21.45 -13.87
CA THR A 206 -4.04 -21.35 -12.80
C THR A 206 -4.50 -20.60 -11.55
N ASN A 207 -5.52 -19.74 -11.67
CA ASN A 207 -6.01 -18.96 -10.55
C ASN A 207 -6.83 -19.85 -9.61
N TYR A 208 -6.40 -19.98 -8.36
CA TYR A 208 -7.05 -20.86 -7.38
C TYR A 208 -8.54 -20.50 -7.14
N ALA A 209 -8.86 -19.21 -7.14
CA ALA A 209 -10.22 -18.73 -6.89
C ALA A 209 -11.18 -19.06 -8.05
N LEU A 210 -10.72 -18.97 -9.30
CA LEU A 210 -11.53 -19.32 -10.47
C LEU A 210 -11.75 -20.84 -10.60
N ASN A 211 -10.90 -21.65 -9.98
CA ASN A 211 -10.93 -23.11 -10.04
C ASN A 211 -11.67 -23.79 -8.88
N GLN A 212 -12.45 -23.02 -8.10
CA GLN A 212 -13.25 -23.60 -7.02
C GLN A 212 -14.47 -24.35 -7.58
N PRO A 213 -14.79 -25.53 -7.02
CA PRO A 213 -15.86 -26.38 -7.57
C PRO A 213 -17.27 -25.81 -7.38
N ASN A 214 -17.46 -24.95 -6.39
CA ASN A 214 -18.73 -24.32 -6.06
C ASN A 214 -18.55 -23.04 -5.23
N LYS A 215 -19.64 -22.32 -4.99
CA LYS A 215 -19.68 -21.06 -4.25
C LYS A 215 -19.17 -21.22 -2.80
N GLU A 216 -19.56 -22.28 -2.13
CA GLU A 216 -19.21 -22.54 -0.73
C GLU A 216 -17.70 -22.76 -0.58
N SER A 217 -17.07 -23.52 -1.50
CA SER A 217 -15.63 -23.70 -1.54
C SER A 217 -14.90 -22.38 -1.84
N PHE A 218 -15.41 -21.59 -2.78
CA PHE A 218 -14.85 -20.29 -3.12
C PHE A 218 -14.85 -19.36 -1.90
N VAL A 219 -15.99 -19.22 -1.22
CA VAL A 219 -16.15 -18.36 -0.03
C VAL A 219 -15.14 -18.77 1.05
N ARG A 220 -15.06 -20.05 1.36
CA ARG A 220 -14.11 -20.57 2.36
C ARG A 220 -12.67 -20.25 1.96
N GLU A 221 -12.25 -20.60 0.75
CA GLU A 221 -10.85 -20.44 0.30
C GLU A 221 -10.43 -18.99 0.19
N VAL A 222 -11.30 -18.08 -0.25
CA VAL A 222 -10.98 -16.65 -0.39
C VAL A 222 -10.87 -15.98 0.98
N LEU A 223 -11.69 -16.37 1.95
CA LEU A 223 -11.66 -15.81 3.30
C LEU A 223 -10.58 -16.43 4.20
N ASP A 224 -10.10 -17.63 3.89
CA ASP A 224 -9.09 -18.30 4.70
C ASP A 224 -7.75 -17.54 4.68
N GLY A 225 -7.17 -17.33 5.87
CA GLY A 225 -5.89 -16.65 6.03
C GLY A 225 -5.87 -15.16 5.72
N LEU A 226 -7.02 -14.47 5.60
CA LEU A 226 -7.07 -13.02 5.45
C LEU A 226 -6.59 -12.32 6.72
N LEU A 227 -5.52 -11.56 6.62
CA LEU A 227 -5.08 -10.67 7.71
C LEU A 227 -6.02 -9.45 7.83
N PRO A 228 -6.17 -8.88 9.03
CA PRO A 228 -6.92 -7.63 9.19
C PRO A 228 -6.45 -6.55 8.19
N PRO A 229 -7.37 -5.78 7.60
CA PRO A 229 -6.98 -4.73 6.67
C PRO A 229 -6.20 -3.62 7.40
N PRO A 230 -5.27 -2.94 6.70
CA PRO A 230 -4.57 -1.78 7.24
C PRO A 230 -5.55 -0.70 7.75
N LYS A 231 -5.23 -0.07 8.88
CA LYS A 231 -6.13 0.88 9.56
C LYS A 231 -6.50 2.09 8.71
N TYR A 232 -5.61 2.54 7.84
CA TYR A 232 -5.84 3.70 6.97
C TYR A 232 -6.80 3.44 5.80
N PHE A 233 -7.11 2.19 5.47
CA PHE A 233 -7.97 1.83 4.33
C PHE A 233 -9.31 2.55 4.38
N GLY A 234 -9.98 2.56 5.53
CA GLY A 234 -11.26 3.24 5.67
C GLY A 234 -11.20 4.75 5.43
N MET A 235 -10.08 5.38 5.79
CA MET A 235 -9.87 6.82 5.56
C MET A 235 -9.66 7.10 4.06
N ASN A 236 -8.86 6.30 3.36
CA ASN A 236 -8.64 6.48 1.93
C ASN A 236 -9.93 6.30 1.12
N VAL A 237 -10.76 5.30 1.46
CA VAL A 237 -12.10 5.15 0.85
C VAL A 237 -12.94 6.42 1.05
N ALA A 238 -12.94 6.99 2.27
CA ALA A 238 -13.66 8.22 2.55
C ALA A 238 -13.11 9.41 1.74
N MET A 239 -11.79 9.53 1.62
CA MET A 239 -11.13 10.56 0.82
C MET A 239 -11.45 10.42 -0.67
N ASN A 240 -11.38 9.20 -1.21
CA ASN A 240 -11.70 8.92 -2.60
C ASN A 240 -13.19 9.15 -2.93
N LYS A 241 -14.05 9.07 -1.94
CA LYS A 241 -15.49 9.31 -2.08
C LYS A 241 -15.86 10.78 -1.89
N GLY A 242 -15.28 11.46 -0.89
CA GLY A 242 -15.65 12.81 -0.47
C GLY A 242 -14.93 13.94 -1.20
N GLY A 243 -13.84 13.62 -1.90
CA GLY A 243 -12.92 14.61 -2.43
C GLY A 243 -11.93 15.11 -1.36
N ILE A 244 -10.85 15.69 -1.83
CA ILE A 244 -9.67 16.05 -1.03
C ILE A 244 -9.03 17.32 -1.58
N SER A 245 -8.07 17.90 -0.84
CA SER A 245 -7.20 18.97 -1.33
C SER A 245 -6.48 18.55 -2.60
N SER A 246 -6.22 19.49 -3.50
CA SER A 246 -5.47 19.16 -4.72
C SER A 246 -4.04 18.72 -4.38
N PHE A 247 -3.47 17.85 -5.19
CA PHE A 247 -2.09 17.42 -5.02
C PHE A 247 -1.11 18.61 -5.09
N ASP A 248 -1.39 19.59 -5.95
CA ASP A 248 -0.56 20.79 -6.09
C ASP A 248 -0.58 21.64 -4.79
N GLU A 249 -1.72 21.70 -4.09
CA GLU A 249 -1.82 22.37 -2.78
C GLU A 249 -1.05 21.61 -1.70
N VAL A 250 -1.13 20.28 -1.67
CA VAL A 250 -0.36 19.44 -0.75
C VAL A 250 1.13 19.65 -0.97
N MET A 251 1.60 19.60 -2.22
CA MET A 251 3.00 19.85 -2.56
C MET A 251 3.44 21.27 -2.16
N LYS A 252 2.64 22.29 -2.47
CA LYS A 252 2.96 23.68 -2.10
C LYS A 252 3.01 23.87 -0.60
N HIS A 253 2.18 23.16 0.16
CA HIS A 253 2.15 23.24 1.62
C HIS A 253 3.32 22.48 2.24
N GLY A 254 3.59 21.28 1.79
CA GLY A 254 4.58 20.37 2.38
C GLY A 254 6.02 20.62 1.92
N ASN A 255 6.24 21.12 0.70
CA ASN A 255 7.58 21.34 0.16
C ASN A 255 8.19 22.67 0.62
N LYS A 256 8.28 22.87 1.94
CA LYS A 256 8.84 24.07 2.58
C LYS A 256 10.09 23.70 3.38
N PRO A 257 11.23 24.36 3.13
CA PRO A 257 12.40 24.18 3.98
C PRO A 257 12.18 24.81 5.36
N LEU A 258 12.58 24.09 6.41
CA LEU A 258 12.46 24.50 7.81
C LEU A 258 13.85 24.50 8.46
N SER A 259 14.15 25.54 9.23
CA SER A 259 15.33 25.54 10.10
C SER A 259 15.16 24.55 11.26
N PRO A 260 16.24 24.10 11.93
CA PRO A 260 16.14 23.29 13.13
C PRO A 260 15.25 23.90 14.22
N ASP A 261 15.27 25.23 14.40
CA ASP A 261 14.43 25.92 15.38
C ASP A 261 12.95 25.88 14.99
N ASN A 262 12.63 26.04 13.70
CA ASN A 262 11.25 25.91 13.24
C ASN A 262 10.72 24.47 13.40
N VAL A 263 11.58 23.46 13.24
CA VAL A 263 11.19 22.06 13.50
C VAL A 263 10.81 21.87 14.96
N GLU A 264 11.63 22.36 15.91
CA GLU A 264 11.29 22.31 17.35
C GLU A 264 9.97 23.01 17.66
N GLU A 265 9.80 24.24 17.14
CA GLU A 265 8.57 25.01 17.32
C GLU A 265 7.32 24.26 16.85
N LEU A 266 7.40 23.60 15.67
CA LEU A 266 6.28 22.82 15.15
C LEU A 266 6.00 21.55 15.97
N VAL A 267 7.03 20.91 16.50
CA VAL A 267 6.85 19.76 17.41
C VAL A 267 6.18 20.19 18.71
N GLU A 268 6.66 21.29 19.32
CA GLU A 268 6.16 21.75 20.62
C GLU A 268 4.76 22.36 20.54
N HIS A 269 4.47 23.16 19.51
CA HIS A 269 3.24 23.96 19.44
C HIS A 269 2.16 23.37 18.53
N ALA A 270 2.54 22.65 17.46
CA ALA A 270 1.60 22.02 16.56
C ALA A 270 1.46 20.51 16.80
N GLY A 271 2.23 19.90 17.71
CA GLY A 271 2.24 18.47 17.94
C GLY A 271 2.69 17.69 16.71
N ALA A 272 3.58 18.27 15.90
CA ALA A 272 4.06 17.65 14.69
C ALA A 272 4.91 16.42 15.00
N LEU A 273 4.65 15.33 14.27
CA LEU A 273 5.47 14.12 14.28
C LEU A 273 6.70 14.35 13.39
N ILE A 274 7.88 14.05 13.88
CA ILE A 274 9.08 14.00 13.04
C ILE A 274 9.13 12.63 12.38
N LEU A 275 8.98 12.61 11.05
CA LEU A 275 9.13 11.41 10.24
C LEU A 275 10.50 11.42 9.56
N ASP A 276 11.39 10.55 10.03
CA ASP A 276 12.72 10.38 9.44
C ASP A 276 12.68 9.27 8.37
N THR A 277 12.93 9.64 7.14
CA THR A 277 12.82 8.76 5.97
C THR A 277 14.17 8.21 5.49
N ARG A 278 15.25 8.53 6.22
CA ARG A 278 16.59 7.98 5.95
C ARG A 278 16.60 6.46 6.18
N ASN A 279 17.60 5.81 5.61
CA ASN A 279 17.76 4.37 5.80
C ASN A 279 18.15 4.03 7.27
N ALA A 280 17.93 2.77 7.66
CA ALA A 280 18.21 2.28 9.02
C ALA A 280 19.69 2.43 9.43
N GLU A 281 20.63 2.35 8.47
CA GLU A 281 22.07 2.46 8.71
C GLU A 281 22.49 3.88 9.13
N ASP A 282 21.82 4.89 8.65
CA ASP A 282 22.09 6.27 9.00
C ASP A 282 21.28 6.71 10.21
N PHE A 283 20.04 6.26 10.32
CA PHE A 283 19.16 6.58 11.43
C PHE A 283 19.73 6.11 12.77
N HIS A 284 20.18 4.85 12.90
CA HIS A 284 20.65 4.32 14.18
C HIS A 284 21.84 5.08 14.77
N LYS A 285 22.67 5.74 13.91
CA LYS A 285 23.87 6.50 14.34
C LYS A 285 23.51 7.85 14.94
N GLY A 286 22.34 8.38 14.64
CA GLY A 286 21.86 9.64 15.18
C GLY A 286 20.56 10.10 14.52
N PHE A 287 19.62 10.54 15.34
CA PHE A 287 18.33 11.08 14.90
C PHE A 287 17.80 12.14 15.88
N ILE A 288 16.83 12.91 15.44
CA ILE A 288 16.14 13.88 16.30
C ILE A 288 15.31 13.11 17.34
N PRO A 289 15.43 13.38 18.65
CA PRO A 289 14.67 12.68 19.67
C PRO A 289 13.17 12.59 19.36
N ASN A 290 12.59 11.42 19.64
CA ASN A 290 11.20 11.08 19.38
C ASN A 290 10.80 10.96 17.89
N SER A 291 11.74 11.03 16.94
CA SER A 291 11.47 10.74 15.54
C SER A 291 11.02 9.30 15.33
N ILE A 292 10.08 9.09 14.41
CA ILE A 292 9.75 7.78 13.89
C ILE A 292 10.50 7.59 12.56
N ASN A 293 11.25 6.50 12.46
CA ASN A 293 11.94 6.15 11.22
C ASN A 293 11.09 5.21 10.38
N ILE A 294 10.79 5.62 9.16
CA ILE A 294 10.25 4.75 8.11
C ILE A 294 11.03 5.06 6.83
N GLY A 295 12.02 4.24 6.52
CA GLY A 295 12.93 4.49 5.40
C GLY A 295 12.21 4.53 4.05
N LEU A 296 12.56 5.51 3.21
CA LEU A 296 11.93 5.71 1.90
C LEU A 296 12.14 4.52 0.95
N LYS A 297 13.29 3.85 1.06
CA LYS A 297 13.63 2.65 0.28
C LYS A 297 13.03 1.40 0.94
N GLY A 298 11.83 1.03 0.52
CA GLY A 298 11.07 -0.11 1.04
C GLY A 298 9.57 0.10 0.88
N ASP A 299 8.79 -0.61 1.68
CA ASP A 299 7.32 -0.48 1.70
C ASP A 299 6.90 0.78 2.51
N PHE A 300 7.44 1.95 2.13
CA PHE A 300 7.31 3.20 2.88
C PHE A 300 5.84 3.57 3.13
N ALA A 301 5.07 3.78 2.06
CA ALA A 301 3.69 4.27 2.17
C ALA A 301 2.77 3.29 2.94
N PRO A 302 2.78 1.97 2.69
CA PRO A 302 2.07 1.01 3.51
C PRO A 302 2.45 1.04 4.99
N TRP A 303 3.74 1.18 5.32
CA TRP A 303 4.16 1.26 6.72
C TRP A 303 3.79 2.59 7.38
N VAL A 304 3.86 3.71 6.66
CA VAL A 304 3.33 4.99 7.18
C VAL A 304 1.86 4.82 7.55
N GLY A 305 1.03 4.32 6.62
CA GLY A 305 -0.39 4.11 6.87
C GLY A 305 -0.70 3.10 7.99
N ALA A 306 0.17 2.09 8.20
CA ALA A 306 0.01 1.12 9.28
C ALA A 306 0.44 1.67 10.64
N MET A 307 1.47 2.51 10.71
CA MET A 307 2.09 2.96 11.97
C MET A 307 1.51 4.27 12.48
N ILE A 308 1.18 5.22 11.59
CA ILE A 308 0.59 6.51 11.96
C ILE A 308 -0.93 6.38 11.89
N VAL A 309 -1.58 6.45 13.05
CA VAL A 309 -3.02 6.12 13.17
C VAL A 309 -3.92 7.19 12.56
N ASP A 310 -3.53 8.46 12.65
CA ASP A 310 -4.32 9.59 12.16
C ASP A 310 -3.70 10.17 10.88
N VAL A 311 -4.42 10.10 9.77
CA VAL A 311 -3.96 10.69 8.49
C VAL A 311 -3.88 12.23 8.54
N LYS A 312 -4.49 12.87 9.55
CA LYS A 312 -4.42 14.30 9.79
C LYS A 312 -3.27 14.69 10.75
N GLN A 313 -2.42 13.71 11.15
CA GLN A 313 -1.25 14.01 11.96
C GLN A 313 -0.34 15.01 11.23
N PRO A 314 -0.05 16.19 11.81
CA PRO A 314 0.95 17.09 11.28
C PRO A 314 2.33 16.41 11.26
N ILE A 315 3.02 16.47 10.13
CA ILE A 315 4.31 15.80 9.91
C ILE A 315 5.37 16.81 9.50
N VAL A 316 6.54 16.70 10.13
CA VAL A 316 7.78 17.35 9.69
C VAL A 316 8.72 16.27 9.19
N LEU A 317 9.35 16.49 8.03
CA LEU A 317 10.19 15.48 7.39
C LEU A 317 11.67 15.69 7.71
N VAL A 318 12.37 14.57 7.97
CA VAL A 318 13.82 14.46 7.85
C VAL A 318 14.10 13.48 6.73
N ALA A 319 14.67 13.96 5.63
CA ALA A 319 14.86 13.19 4.40
C ALA A 319 16.31 13.32 3.89
N ASP A 320 16.71 12.39 3.03
CA ASP A 320 17.93 12.55 2.23
C ASP A 320 17.74 13.70 1.25
N LEU A 321 18.78 14.50 1.04
CA LEU A 321 18.72 15.67 0.17
C LEU A 321 18.24 15.32 -1.24
N GLY A 322 17.23 16.06 -1.72
CA GLY A 322 16.65 15.89 -3.04
C GLY A 322 15.58 14.77 -3.12
N THR A 323 15.18 14.16 -1.99
CA THR A 323 14.10 13.18 -1.95
C THR A 323 12.81 13.72 -1.33
N GLU A 324 12.78 14.98 -0.92
CA GLU A 324 11.69 15.60 -0.16
C GLU A 324 10.37 15.55 -0.92
N GLU A 325 10.37 15.93 -2.20
CA GLU A 325 9.18 15.87 -3.06
C GLU A 325 8.66 14.42 -3.24
N GLU A 326 9.57 13.45 -3.37
CA GLU A 326 9.20 12.04 -3.46
C GLU A 326 8.54 11.57 -2.17
N VAL A 327 9.06 11.96 -1.02
CA VAL A 327 8.46 11.63 0.29
C VAL A 327 7.05 12.20 0.40
N ILE A 328 6.86 13.49 0.11
CA ILE A 328 5.55 14.15 0.16
C ILE A 328 4.57 13.45 -0.80
N THR A 329 5.01 13.14 -2.02
CA THR A 329 4.20 12.41 -3.01
C THR A 329 3.76 11.07 -2.48
N ARG A 330 4.67 10.28 -1.89
CA ARG A 330 4.33 8.95 -1.36
C ARG A 330 3.43 9.01 -0.13
N LEU A 331 3.56 10.03 0.71
CA LEU A 331 2.66 10.30 1.83
C LEU A 331 1.25 10.64 1.33
N SER A 332 1.14 11.53 0.36
CA SER A 332 -0.14 11.94 -0.19
C SER A 332 -0.89 10.79 -0.89
N ARG A 333 -0.16 9.83 -1.48
CA ARG A 333 -0.78 8.61 -2.05
C ARG A 333 -1.55 7.79 -1.03
N VAL A 334 -1.20 7.85 0.25
CA VAL A 334 -1.89 7.15 1.34
C VAL A 334 -2.63 8.11 2.29
N GLY A 335 -2.89 9.32 1.83
CA GLY A 335 -3.78 10.28 2.49
C GLY A 335 -3.13 11.19 3.54
N PHE A 336 -1.81 11.15 3.74
CA PHE A 336 -1.11 12.02 4.68
C PHE A 336 -0.75 13.34 4.02
N ASP A 337 -1.70 14.27 4.01
CA ASP A 337 -1.58 15.58 3.35
C ASP A 337 -1.02 16.68 4.28
N GLU A 338 -0.97 16.46 5.60
CA GLU A 338 -0.56 17.44 6.60
C GLU A 338 0.96 17.46 6.82
N VAL A 339 1.73 17.51 5.73
CA VAL A 339 3.17 17.74 5.79
C VAL A 339 3.42 19.23 5.92
N LEU A 340 4.02 19.67 7.04
CA LEU A 340 4.27 21.08 7.36
C LEU A 340 5.55 21.62 6.73
N GLY A 341 6.46 20.73 6.34
CA GLY A 341 7.73 21.04 5.71
C GLY A 341 8.78 19.97 5.98
N PHE A 342 9.99 20.23 5.53
CA PHE A 342 11.13 19.34 5.70
C PHE A 342 12.33 20.10 6.30
N LEU A 343 13.16 19.41 7.07
CA LEU A 343 14.39 19.96 7.65
C LEU A 343 15.37 20.31 6.52
N GLU A 344 15.63 21.61 6.35
CA GLU A 344 16.56 22.12 5.34
C GLU A 344 17.99 21.64 5.63
N GLY A 345 18.65 21.10 4.62
CA GLY A 345 19.98 20.51 4.78
C GLY A 345 19.97 19.12 5.43
N GLY A 346 18.80 18.50 5.63
CA GLY A 346 18.65 17.17 6.19
C GLY A 346 19.17 17.06 7.63
N PHE A 347 19.44 15.83 8.09
CA PHE A 347 19.88 15.60 9.48
C PHE A 347 21.20 16.28 9.84
N ASP A 348 22.07 16.54 8.86
CA ASP A 348 23.34 17.23 9.12
C ASP A 348 23.14 18.67 9.62
N SER A 349 22.10 19.36 9.16
CA SER A 349 21.79 20.71 9.67
C SER A 349 21.36 20.69 11.15
N TRP A 350 20.60 19.67 11.56
CA TRP A 350 20.25 19.46 12.96
C TRP A 350 21.50 19.20 13.81
N LYS A 351 22.35 18.29 13.37
CA LYS A 351 23.61 17.95 14.05
C LYS A 351 24.53 19.18 14.22
N ASN A 352 24.59 20.03 13.20
CA ASN A 352 25.41 21.24 13.22
C ASN A 352 24.81 22.36 14.09
N SER A 353 23.55 22.27 14.48
CA SER A 353 22.88 23.24 15.37
C SER A 353 23.07 22.95 16.86
N GLU A 354 23.90 21.94 17.21
CA GLU A 354 24.22 21.54 18.59
C GLU A 354 22.99 21.13 19.42
N LYS A 355 21.88 20.75 18.75
CA LYS A 355 20.68 20.24 19.40
C LYS A 355 20.83 18.78 19.81
N GLU A 356 19.94 18.32 20.69
CA GLU A 356 19.96 16.93 21.21
C GLU A 356 19.81 15.90 20.06
N ILE A 357 20.60 14.84 20.16
CA ILE A 357 20.60 13.70 19.24
C ILE A 357 20.43 12.43 20.05
N ASP A 358 19.56 11.56 19.61
CA ASP A 358 19.37 10.22 20.13
C ASP A 358 19.96 9.15 19.18
N THR A 359 20.15 7.93 19.66
CA THR A 359 20.73 6.81 18.90
C THR A 359 19.99 5.51 19.20
N VAL A 360 20.08 4.52 18.29
CA VAL A 360 19.65 3.15 18.54
C VAL A 360 20.87 2.27 18.80
N ASN A 361 20.87 1.55 19.92
CA ASN A 361 21.88 0.54 20.16
C ASN A 361 21.71 -0.62 19.17
N ARG A 362 22.63 -0.70 18.22
CA ARG A 362 22.63 -1.70 17.14
C ARG A 362 23.87 -2.57 17.26
N ILE A 363 23.67 -3.89 17.21
CA ILE A 363 24.73 -4.88 17.38
C ILE A 363 24.81 -5.82 16.18
N SER A 364 26.01 -6.35 15.91
CA SER A 364 26.20 -7.35 14.89
C SER A 364 25.58 -8.71 15.29
N PRO A 365 25.26 -9.59 14.32
CA PRO A 365 24.81 -10.95 14.62
C PRO A 365 25.79 -11.76 15.44
N GLU A 366 27.11 -11.54 15.26
CA GLU A 366 28.18 -12.20 16.02
C GLU A 366 28.22 -11.70 17.48
N GLU A 367 27.93 -10.42 17.68
CA GLU A 367 27.83 -9.85 19.02
C GLU A 367 26.57 -10.34 19.74
N PHE A 368 25.43 -10.42 19.01
CA PHE A 368 24.22 -11.05 19.50
C PHE A 368 24.48 -12.51 19.90
N GLN A 369 25.15 -13.31 19.07
CA GLN A 369 25.51 -14.70 19.38
C GLN A 369 26.32 -14.83 20.69
N LYS A 370 27.24 -13.88 20.97
CA LYS A 370 28.03 -13.88 22.20
C LYS A 370 27.22 -13.54 23.45
N GLN A 371 26.21 -12.67 23.31
CA GLN A 371 25.37 -12.21 24.41
C GLN A 371 24.17 -13.12 24.64
N TYR A 372 23.74 -13.87 23.64
CA TYR A 372 22.57 -14.76 23.70
C TYR A 372 22.80 -15.91 24.72
N ASN A 373 21.79 -16.14 25.54
CA ASN A 373 21.68 -17.26 26.47
C ASN A 373 20.22 -17.67 26.64
N GLU A 374 19.93 -18.75 27.36
CA GLU A 374 18.60 -19.31 27.57
C GLU A 374 17.59 -18.36 28.25
N ASN A 375 18.06 -17.30 28.92
CA ASN A 375 17.21 -16.29 29.53
C ASN A 375 17.09 -15.02 28.68
N SER A 376 17.64 -15.00 27.49
CA SER A 376 17.57 -13.83 26.60
C SER A 376 16.17 -13.60 26.09
N ILE A 377 15.66 -12.39 26.25
CA ILE A 377 14.39 -11.97 25.65
C ILE A 377 14.69 -11.52 24.23
N VAL A 378 14.05 -12.15 23.25
CA VAL A 378 14.20 -11.83 21.82
C VAL A 378 12.84 -11.53 21.23
N PHE A 379 12.67 -10.35 20.64
CA PHE A 379 11.43 -9.96 19.93
C PHE A 379 11.63 -10.05 18.42
N ASP A 380 10.84 -10.90 17.79
CA ASP A 380 10.75 -11.03 16.35
C ASP A 380 9.56 -10.22 15.84
N VAL A 381 9.86 -9.10 15.13
CA VAL A 381 8.81 -8.20 14.61
C VAL A 381 8.41 -8.52 13.17
N ARG A 382 8.70 -9.72 12.68
CA ARG A 382 8.25 -10.22 11.39
C ARG A 382 6.75 -10.55 11.41
N LYS A 383 6.20 -10.92 10.26
CA LYS A 383 4.84 -11.46 10.18
C LYS A 383 4.78 -12.82 10.83
N GLU A 384 3.61 -13.20 11.38
CA GLU A 384 3.33 -14.52 11.96
C GLU A 384 3.82 -15.67 11.06
N SER A 385 3.47 -15.65 9.78
CA SER A 385 3.88 -16.69 8.83
C SER A 385 5.40 -16.81 8.64
N GLU A 386 6.16 -15.70 8.80
CA GLU A 386 7.63 -15.74 8.76
C GLU A 386 8.20 -16.32 10.06
N TYR A 387 7.57 -16.01 11.19
CA TYR A 387 7.93 -16.54 12.51
C TYR A 387 7.65 -18.06 12.57
N GLU A 388 6.46 -18.49 12.18
CA GLU A 388 6.06 -19.90 12.15
C GLU A 388 6.96 -20.74 11.23
N ALA A 389 7.42 -20.17 10.12
CA ALA A 389 8.32 -20.86 9.21
C ALA A 389 9.67 -21.18 9.86
N GLU A 390 10.29 -20.24 10.53
CA GLU A 390 11.53 -20.42 11.27
C GLU A 390 11.82 -19.18 12.13
N HIS A 391 12.21 -19.34 13.39
CA HIS A 391 12.53 -18.27 14.32
C HIS A 391 13.67 -18.64 15.27
N VAL A 392 14.22 -17.68 16.01
CA VAL A 392 15.16 -17.93 17.13
C VAL A 392 14.39 -18.64 18.23
N ASN A 393 14.96 -19.74 18.78
CA ASN A 393 14.33 -20.49 19.86
C ASN A 393 13.93 -19.55 21.01
N GLU A 394 12.73 -19.76 21.57
CA GLU A 394 12.15 -18.97 22.66
C GLU A 394 11.96 -17.47 22.32
N ALA A 395 12.09 -17.05 21.06
CA ALA A 395 11.78 -15.69 20.69
C ALA A 395 10.26 -15.43 20.81
N PHE A 396 9.93 -14.24 21.24
CA PHE A 396 8.53 -13.78 21.30
C PHE A 396 8.12 -13.23 19.93
N GLU A 397 7.04 -13.77 19.40
CA GLU A 397 6.37 -13.20 18.26
C GLU A 397 5.75 -11.85 18.61
N ARG A 398 6.21 -10.78 17.95
CA ARG A 398 5.78 -9.38 18.17
C ARG A 398 5.65 -8.63 16.85
N PRO A 399 4.72 -9.02 15.96
CA PRO A 399 4.60 -8.41 14.63
C PRO A 399 4.56 -6.89 14.70
N LEU A 400 5.30 -6.21 13.83
CA LEU A 400 5.35 -4.74 13.79
C LEU A 400 3.96 -4.13 13.59
N SER A 401 3.11 -4.77 12.78
CA SER A 401 1.71 -4.33 12.56
C SER A 401 0.92 -4.13 13.85
N ASN A 402 1.27 -4.87 14.91
CA ASN A 402 0.59 -4.89 16.19
C ASN A 402 1.37 -4.16 17.30
N ILE A 403 2.35 -3.33 16.95
CA ILE A 403 3.24 -2.67 17.93
C ILE A 403 2.47 -1.84 18.96
N ASN A 404 1.34 -1.28 18.60
CA ASN A 404 0.48 -0.50 19.51
C ASN A 404 -0.18 -1.37 20.60
N GLU A 405 -0.26 -2.68 20.41
CA GLU A 405 -0.85 -3.62 21.35
C GLU A 405 0.19 -4.14 22.32
N TRP A 406 1.37 -4.55 21.82
CA TRP A 406 2.37 -5.21 22.64
C TRP A 406 3.43 -4.27 23.26
N ALA A 407 3.70 -3.10 22.66
CA ALA A 407 4.74 -2.21 23.19
C ALA A 407 4.47 -1.73 24.62
N ASN A 408 3.19 -1.55 24.98
CA ASN A 408 2.79 -1.11 26.33
C ASN A 408 2.93 -2.21 27.39
N LEU A 409 3.17 -3.46 26.98
CA LEU A 409 3.34 -4.61 27.87
C LEU A 409 4.81 -4.87 28.22
N ILE A 410 5.74 -4.12 27.62
CA ILE A 410 7.18 -4.28 27.83
C ILE A 410 7.58 -3.71 29.20
N ASP A 411 8.31 -4.49 30.00
CA ASP A 411 9.03 -3.94 31.16
C ASP A 411 10.25 -3.14 30.67
N LYS A 412 10.23 -1.83 30.90
CA LYS A 412 11.29 -0.91 30.45
C LYS A 412 12.65 -1.17 31.11
N ASN A 413 12.68 -1.92 32.20
CA ASN A 413 13.90 -2.25 32.92
C ASN A 413 14.58 -3.52 32.41
N GLU A 414 13.84 -4.39 31.74
CA GLU A 414 14.38 -5.62 31.15
C GLU A 414 15.02 -5.34 29.79
N HIS A 415 16.22 -5.87 29.59
CA HIS A 415 16.88 -5.80 28.28
C HIS A 415 16.34 -6.86 27.34
N PHE A 416 16.08 -6.49 26.08
CA PHE A 416 15.69 -7.42 25.03
C PHE A 416 16.44 -7.17 23.72
N PHE A 417 16.50 -8.19 22.91
CA PHE A 417 16.99 -8.11 21.53
C PHE A 417 15.83 -7.95 20.58
N LEU A 418 16.01 -7.14 19.53
CA LEU A 418 14.96 -6.80 18.55
C LEU A 418 15.46 -7.10 17.15
N HIS A 419 14.71 -7.87 16.38
CA HIS A 419 15.02 -8.12 14.98
C HIS A 419 13.78 -8.26 14.09
N CYS A 420 14.00 -8.07 12.79
CA CYS A 420 13.06 -8.50 11.73
C CYS A 420 13.80 -9.41 10.75
N ALA A 421 13.40 -9.44 9.46
CA ALA A 421 14.09 -10.22 8.44
C ALA A 421 15.44 -9.59 8.04
N GLY A 422 15.48 -8.27 7.77
CA GLY A 422 16.64 -7.59 7.18
C GLY A 422 17.02 -6.23 7.81
N GLY A 423 16.40 -5.82 8.94
CA GLY A 423 16.73 -4.56 9.63
C GLY A 423 15.76 -3.40 9.37
N TYR A 424 14.92 -3.44 8.32
CA TYR A 424 13.97 -2.36 7.99
C TYR A 424 12.83 -2.23 9.03
N ARG A 425 12.06 -3.30 9.25
CA ARG A 425 10.93 -3.32 10.19
C ARG A 425 11.38 -3.20 11.65
N SER A 426 12.52 -3.77 12.01
CA SER A 426 13.06 -3.65 13.36
C SER A 426 13.50 -2.22 13.67
N MET A 427 14.01 -1.46 12.69
CA MET A 427 14.33 -0.05 12.90
C MET A 427 13.07 0.82 13.05
N ILE A 428 12.01 0.55 12.31
CA ILE A 428 10.69 1.18 12.55
C ILE A 428 10.24 0.91 13.99
N ALA A 429 10.28 -0.36 14.43
CA ALA A 429 9.91 -0.73 15.79
C ALA A 429 10.80 -0.02 16.83
N ALA A 430 12.12 -0.02 16.63
CA ALA A 430 13.08 0.62 17.51
C ALA A 430 12.80 2.12 17.68
N SER A 431 12.53 2.85 16.58
CA SER A 431 12.20 4.27 16.64
C SER A 431 10.90 4.54 17.42
N ILE A 432 9.86 3.73 17.20
CA ILE A 432 8.59 3.82 17.94
C ILE A 432 8.77 3.48 19.41
N LEU A 433 9.57 2.48 19.75
CA LEU A 433 9.87 2.13 21.14
C LEU A 433 10.64 3.26 21.83
N ASN A 434 11.66 3.82 21.18
CA ASN A 434 12.41 4.97 21.69
C ASN A 434 11.50 6.18 21.95
N SER A 435 10.60 6.53 21.02
CA SER A 435 9.66 7.64 21.20
C SER A 435 8.69 7.44 22.38
N ARG A 436 8.49 6.18 22.83
CA ARG A 436 7.68 5.81 24.01
C ARG A 436 8.51 5.66 25.29
N GLY A 437 9.79 6.00 25.23
CA GLY A 437 10.73 5.88 26.36
C GLY A 437 11.10 4.45 26.71
N ILE A 438 10.99 3.50 25.79
CA ILE A 438 11.49 2.13 25.90
C ILE A 438 12.83 2.08 25.17
N ARG A 439 13.93 2.08 25.92
CA ARG A 439 15.29 2.27 25.39
C ARG A 439 16.25 1.13 25.70
N ASN A 440 15.86 0.21 26.61
CA ASN A 440 16.72 -0.88 27.06
C ASN A 440 16.64 -2.08 26.10
N PHE A 441 17.09 -1.91 24.86
CA PHE A 441 17.14 -2.98 23.87
C PHE A 441 18.36 -2.86 22.93
N SER A 442 18.64 -3.95 22.23
CA SER A 442 19.64 -4.00 21.16
C SER A 442 18.97 -4.47 19.86
N GLU A 443 19.00 -3.65 18.80
CA GLU A 443 18.56 -4.04 17.47
C GLU A 443 19.65 -4.84 16.76
N ILE A 444 19.28 -5.94 16.09
CA ILE A 444 20.24 -6.84 15.45
C ILE A 444 20.36 -6.49 13.96
N GLU A 445 21.58 -6.08 13.56
CA GLU A 445 21.92 -5.75 12.18
C GLU A 445 21.62 -6.91 11.21
N GLY A 446 20.98 -6.61 10.08
CA GLY A 446 20.63 -7.59 9.05
C GLY A 446 19.57 -8.61 9.49
N GLY A 447 19.09 -8.51 10.73
CA GLY A 447 17.97 -9.28 11.27
C GLY A 447 18.11 -10.79 11.12
N PHE A 448 17.00 -11.50 11.00
CA PHE A 448 16.96 -12.96 10.93
C PHE A 448 17.77 -13.54 9.76
N ASN A 449 17.85 -12.82 8.64
CA ASN A 449 18.67 -13.26 7.51
C ASN A 449 20.16 -13.43 7.89
N LYS A 450 20.66 -12.60 8.79
CA LYS A 450 22.04 -12.71 9.31
C LYS A 450 22.14 -13.59 10.55
N ILE A 451 21.13 -13.60 11.42
CA ILE A 451 21.07 -14.52 12.55
C ILE A 451 21.13 -15.97 12.09
N LYS A 452 20.57 -16.32 10.94
CA LYS A 452 20.66 -17.66 10.34
C LYS A 452 22.10 -18.16 10.13
N GLU A 453 23.03 -17.24 9.87
CA GLU A 453 24.45 -17.55 9.65
C GLU A 453 25.21 -17.83 10.95
N THR A 454 24.59 -17.58 12.11
CA THR A 454 25.16 -17.79 13.46
C THR A 454 24.79 -19.18 14.04
N THR A 455 25.40 -19.51 15.18
CA THR A 455 25.10 -20.73 15.94
C THR A 455 23.97 -20.55 16.95
N VAL A 456 23.34 -19.39 17.02
CA VAL A 456 22.15 -19.16 17.87
C VAL A 456 21.09 -20.19 17.55
N PRO A 457 20.52 -20.89 18.54
CA PRO A 457 19.51 -21.93 18.32
C PRO A 457 18.26 -21.38 17.61
N LYS A 458 17.78 -22.12 16.64
CA LYS A 458 16.59 -21.79 15.83
C LYS A 458 15.62 -22.95 15.80
N SER A 459 14.33 -22.65 15.63
CA SER A 459 13.30 -23.66 15.39
C SER A 459 13.58 -24.45 14.12
N THR A 460 13.00 -25.61 14.00
CA THR A 460 13.09 -26.40 12.76
C THR A 460 12.31 -25.70 11.65
N PHE A 461 12.95 -25.49 10.51
CA PHE A 461 12.29 -24.87 9.35
C PHE A 461 11.06 -25.65 8.91
N MET A 462 9.90 -24.99 8.86
CA MET A 462 8.66 -25.51 8.29
C MET A 462 8.32 -24.74 7.02
N CYS A 463 8.13 -25.48 5.91
CA CYS A 463 7.70 -24.84 4.66
C CYS A 463 6.28 -24.30 4.81
N GLN A 464 6.06 -23.05 4.43
CA GLN A 464 4.75 -22.37 4.54
C GLN A 464 3.59 -23.17 3.93
N SER A 465 3.83 -23.92 2.85
CA SER A 465 2.82 -24.84 2.28
C SER A 465 2.39 -26.00 3.20
N LYS A 466 3.06 -26.20 4.34
CA LYS A 466 2.69 -27.19 5.37
C LYS A 466 2.00 -26.57 6.59
N ILE A 467 2.13 -25.26 6.79
CA ILE A 467 1.50 -24.53 7.90
C ILE A 467 0.03 -24.28 7.58
N LEU A 468 -0.31 -24.17 6.31
CA LEU A 468 -1.67 -23.92 5.80
C LEU A 468 -2.49 -25.20 5.54
N LYS A 469 -2.23 -26.30 6.28
CA LYS A 469 -3.02 -27.54 6.23
C LYS A 469 -3.76 -27.75 7.58
#